data_037f137ccf064cf2b732410a5dcfa0c7
#
_entry.id   037f137ccf064cf2b732410a5dcfa0c7
#
_cell.length_a   1.000
_cell.length_b   1.000
_cell.length_c   1.000
_cell.angle_alpha   90.00
_cell.angle_beta   90.00
_cell.angle_gamma   90.00
#
_symmetry.space_group_name_H-M   'P 1'
#
loop_
_entity.id
_entity.type
_entity.pdbx_description
1 polymer ?
#
loop_
_entity_poly.entity_id
_entity_poly.type
_entity_poly.pdbx_seq_one_letter_code
_entity_poly.pdbx_strand_id
1 'polypeptide(L)'
;SWFKEIDKKGVIVEAANLSSKNLVEWIRGRFLSKGLQINPEVAGKLAFYFEGNLIVAAQEVEKLSFLLHDGEEINDDVLNQYISEHAKFSIYEFIDSCLKGSVDRSLRILGHLRRDSIESIVIIWALARETRQLLEMSQQINGGMETHLVLKQHRVWSSRIQIVKAVLGRHHPDYWKDLLIRLSELDQIAKGRRLEVGSIWNNLENMVISISGVDHRFHLTFCPNQYRMSI
;
A
#
# COMPACT_ATOMS: atom_id res chain seq x y z
N SER A 1 5.35 36.80 14.32
CA SER A 1 5.76 35.40 14.08
C SER A 1 6.93 35.39 13.09
N TRP A 2 7.99 34.67 13.37
CA TRP A 2 9.18 34.54 12.50
C TRP A 2 8.83 34.21 11.05
N PHE A 3 7.81 33.39 10.82
CA PHE A 3 7.31 33.03 9.51
C PHE A 3 6.87 34.25 8.68
N LYS A 4 6.12 35.20 9.30
CA LYS A 4 5.68 36.43 8.63
C LYS A 4 6.84 37.35 8.23
N GLU A 5 7.96 37.32 8.96
CA GLU A 5 9.15 38.10 8.61
C GLU A 5 9.92 37.49 7.42
N ILE A 6 9.96 36.14 7.32
CA ILE A 6 10.52 35.46 6.15
C ILE A 6 9.63 35.71 4.92
N ASP A 7 8.31 35.62 5.05
CA ASP A 7 7.34 35.85 3.97
C ASP A 7 7.46 37.26 3.36
N LYS A 8 7.81 38.26 4.18
CA LYS A 8 8.01 39.63 3.71
C LYS A 8 9.34 39.86 2.96
N LYS A 9 10.38 39.08 3.23
CA LYS A 9 11.75 39.32 2.75
C LYS A 9 12.27 38.24 1.80
N GLY A 10 11.52 37.16 1.64
CA GLY A 10 11.88 36.00 0.83
C GLY A 10 10.77 35.53 -0.07
N VAL A 11 11.02 34.40 -0.72
CA VAL A 11 10.00 33.68 -1.51
C VAL A 11 9.71 32.37 -0.78
N ILE A 12 8.44 32.15 -0.44
CA ILE A 12 7.98 30.88 0.13
C ILE A 12 7.51 30.02 -1.01
N VAL A 13 8.13 28.85 -1.18
CA VAL A 13 7.69 27.83 -2.13
C VAL A 13 7.03 26.70 -1.34
N GLU A 14 5.73 26.54 -1.54
CA GLU A 14 4.98 25.45 -0.94
C GLU A 14 5.21 24.15 -1.74
N ALA A 15 5.87 23.18 -1.14
CA ALA A 15 6.07 21.86 -1.70
C ALA A 15 5.05 20.88 -1.12
N ALA A 16 3.82 20.89 -1.65
CA ALA A 16 2.78 19.95 -1.25
C ALA A 16 3.00 18.56 -1.84
N ASN A 17 2.62 17.53 -1.09
CA ASN A 17 2.59 16.17 -1.63
C ASN A 17 1.61 16.08 -2.79
N LEU A 18 2.02 15.37 -3.86
CA LEU A 18 1.15 15.13 -4.99
C LEU A 18 -0.03 14.22 -4.58
N SER A 19 -1.24 14.63 -4.94
CA SER A 19 -2.38 13.72 -4.85
C SER A 19 -2.21 12.54 -5.83
N SER A 20 -2.86 11.42 -5.56
CA SER A 20 -2.78 10.22 -6.44
C SER A 20 -3.09 10.55 -7.91
N LYS A 21 -4.03 11.45 -8.18
CA LYS A 21 -4.33 11.91 -9.55
C LYS A 21 -3.16 12.67 -10.17
N ASN A 22 -2.61 13.63 -9.43
CA ASN A 22 -1.51 14.45 -9.89
C ASN A 22 -0.23 13.62 -10.07
N LEU A 23 -0.06 12.56 -9.28
CA LEU A 23 1.05 11.62 -9.43
C LEU A 23 1.00 10.85 -10.75
N VAL A 24 -0.18 10.39 -11.18
CA VAL A 24 -0.35 9.75 -12.49
C VAL A 24 0.07 10.67 -13.62
N GLU A 25 -0.45 11.91 -13.62
CA GLU A 25 -0.10 12.89 -14.65
C GLU A 25 1.38 13.28 -14.60
N TRP A 26 1.95 13.37 -13.41
CA TRP A 26 3.37 13.64 -13.22
C TRP A 26 4.24 12.50 -13.78
N ILE A 27 3.90 11.23 -13.53
CA ILE A 27 4.60 10.07 -14.09
C ILE A 27 4.53 10.09 -15.62
N ARG A 28 3.33 10.31 -16.19
CA ARG A 28 3.14 10.39 -17.63
C ARG A 28 3.96 11.50 -18.25
N GLY A 29 3.92 12.70 -17.66
CA GLY A 29 4.73 13.83 -18.11
C GLY A 29 6.23 13.57 -18.06
N ARG A 30 6.70 12.85 -17.02
CA ARG A 30 8.11 12.46 -16.90
C ARG A 30 8.53 11.48 -18.00
N PHE A 31 7.75 10.45 -18.30
CA PHE A 31 8.05 9.51 -19.39
C PHE A 31 8.03 10.25 -20.75
N LEU A 32 7.03 11.08 -20.97
CA LEU A 32 6.95 11.87 -22.21
C LEU A 32 8.16 12.80 -22.39
N SER A 33 8.67 13.42 -21.32
CA SER A 33 9.89 14.25 -21.36
C SER A 33 11.16 13.46 -21.68
N LYS A 34 11.11 12.14 -21.57
CA LYS A 34 12.19 11.20 -21.94
C LYS A 34 11.96 10.51 -23.29
N GLY A 35 10.97 10.98 -24.08
CA GLY A 35 10.63 10.38 -25.38
C GLY A 35 9.83 9.09 -25.33
N LEU A 36 9.40 8.66 -24.13
CA LEU A 36 8.67 7.40 -23.93
C LEU A 36 7.18 7.65 -23.78
N GLN A 37 6.37 6.71 -24.27
CA GLN A 37 4.94 6.69 -24.05
C GLN A 37 4.59 5.66 -22.99
N ILE A 38 3.62 5.98 -22.14
CA ILE A 38 3.14 5.04 -21.12
C ILE A 38 1.64 4.87 -21.21
N ASN A 39 1.19 3.64 -21.21
CA ASN A 39 -0.22 3.30 -21.12
C ASN A 39 -0.84 3.91 -19.84
N PRO A 40 -2.02 4.59 -19.92
CA PRO A 40 -2.65 5.24 -18.76
C PRO A 40 -2.91 4.29 -17.58
N GLU A 41 -3.26 3.05 -17.86
CA GLU A 41 -3.48 2.04 -16.82
C GLU A 41 -2.18 1.67 -16.11
N VAL A 42 -1.11 1.55 -16.87
CA VAL A 42 0.24 1.26 -16.36
C VAL A 42 0.78 2.45 -15.56
N ALA A 43 0.57 3.68 -16.04
CA ALA A 43 0.92 4.89 -15.29
C ALA A 43 0.18 4.95 -13.94
N GLY A 44 -1.06 4.49 -13.94
CA GLY A 44 -1.85 4.36 -12.74
C GLY A 44 -1.30 3.34 -11.75
N LYS A 45 -0.90 2.17 -12.23
CA LYS A 45 -0.23 1.16 -11.40
C LYS A 45 1.04 1.71 -10.79
N LEU A 46 1.88 2.39 -11.58
CA LEU A 46 3.10 3.04 -11.07
C LEU A 46 2.80 4.12 -10.04
N ALA A 47 1.79 4.96 -10.27
CA ALA A 47 1.39 5.98 -9.31
C ALA A 47 0.94 5.36 -7.97
N PHE A 48 0.22 4.25 -8.03
CA PHE A 48 -0.14 3.50 -6.84
C PHE A 48 1.08 2.93 -6.12
N TYR A 49 2.05 2.37 -6.85
CA TYR A 49 3.28 1.83 -6.27
C TYR A 49 4.17 2.88 -5.61
N PHE A 50 4.25 4.07 -6.20
CA PHE A 50 5.14 5.13 -5.74
C PHE A 50 4.45 6.23 -4.93
N GLU A 51 3.16 6.06 -4.58
CA GLU A 51 2.44 7.06 -3.79
C GLU A 51 3.17 7.37 -2.49
N GLY A 52 3.46 8.67 -2.29
CA GLY A 52 4.25 9.16 -1.16
C GLY A 52 5.77 9.07 -1.35
N ASN A 53 6.28 8.54 -2.47
CA ASN A 53 7.73 8.44 -2.73
C ASN A 53 8.11 8.89 -4.15
N LEU A 54 8.03 10.20 -4.39
CA LEU A 54 8.35 10.81 -5.69
C LEU A 54 9.81 10.59 -6.13
N ILE A 55 10.73 10.46 -5.17
CA ILE A 55 12.15 10.25 -5.48
C ILE A 55 12.33 8.89 -6.15
N VAL A 56 11.75 7.84 -5.57
CA VAL A 56 11.78 6.50 -6.16
C VAL A 56 11.06 6.47 -7.49
N ALA A 57 9.89 7.12 -7.61
CA ALA A 57 9.20 7.23 -8.89
C ALA A 57 10.08 7.88 -9.97
N ALA A 58 10.79 8.99 -9.64
CA ALA A 58 11.70 9.65 -10.55
C ALA A 58 12.85 8.75 -10.98
N GLN A 59 13.45 8.02 -10.04
CA GLN A 59 14.56 7.09 -10.30
C GLN A 59 14.13 5.94 -11.23
N GLU A 60 12.93 5.39 -11.02
CA GLU A 60 12.42 4.32 -11.88
C GLU A 60 12.12 4.83 -13.32
N VAL A 61 11.53 6.02 -13.46
CA VAL A 61 11.37 6.66 -14.77
C VAL A 61 12.71 6.83 -15.47
N GLU A 62 13.72 7.32 -14.75
CA GLU A 62 15.06 7.52 -15.27
C GLU A 62 15.69 6.19 -15.72
N LYS A 63 15.65 5.17 -14.86
CA LYS A 63 16.15 3.83 -15.17
C LYS A 63 15.49 3.25 -16.43
N LEU A 64 14.17 3.31 -16.54
CA LEU A 64 13.46 2.82 -17.70
C LEU A 64 13.82 3.60 -18.97
N SER A 65 14.07 4.93 -18.86
CA SER A 65 14.49 5.74 -20.00
C SER A 65 15.89 5.39 -20.54
N PHE A 66 16.73 4.72 -19.76
CA PHE A 66 18.01 4.20 -20.23
C PHE A 66 17.92 2.79 -20.85
N LEU A 67 16.88 2.05 -20.51
CA LEU A 67 16.71 0.67 -20.95
C LEU A 67 15.82 0.53 -22.18
N LEU A 68 14.98 1.51 -22.46
CA LEU A 68 14.00 1.52 -23.53
C LEU A 68 14.42 2.49 -24.66
N HIS A 69 13.96 2.20 -25.86
CA HIS A 69 14.22 3.05 -27.03
C HIS A 69 13.17 4.17 -27.15
N ASP A 70 13.57 5.29 -27.76
CA ASP A 70 12.68 6.42 -28.03
C ASP A 70 11.42 5.97 -28.81
N GLY A 71 10.26 6.37 -28.33
CA GLY A 71 8.97 6.02 -28.91
C GLY A 71 8.40 4.67 -28.46
N GLU A 72 9.10 3.92 -27.64
CA GLU A 72 8.58 2.66 -27.09
C GLU A 72 7.47 2.92 -26.10
N GLU A 73 6.40 2.11 -26.19
CA GLU A 73 5.27 2.19 -25.26
C GLU A 73 5.50 1.30 -24.04
N ILE A 74 5.42 1.91 -22.86
CA ILE A 74 5.51 1.20 -21.59
C ILE A 74 4.15 0.58 -21.29
N ASN A 75 4.07 -0.73 -21.47
CA ASN A 75 2.95 -1.60 -21.11
C ASN A 75 3.29 -2.50 -19.93
N ASP A 76 2.36 -3.37 -19.53
CA ASP A 76 2.56 -4.30 -18.40
C ASP A 76 3.72 -5.27 -18.64
N ASP A 77 3.94 -5.73 -19.86
CA ASP A 77 5.02 -6.68 -20.18
C ASP A 77 6.39 -6.03 -20.04
N VAL A 78 6.53 -4.78 -20.53
CA VAL A 78 7.74 -3.97 -20.37
C VAL A 78 8.01 -3.69 -18.89
N LEU A 79 6.97 -3.34 -18.12
CA LEU A 79 7.12 -3.17 -16.67
C LEU A 79 7.63 -4.45 -16.01
N ASN A 80 7.03 -5.58 -16.29
CA ASN A 80 7.42 -6.87 -15.71
C ASN A 80 8.85 -7.29 -16.09
N GLN A 81 9.31 -6.89 -17.28
CA GLN A 81 10.66 -7.21 -17.76
C GLN A 81 11.75 -6.34 -17.14
N TYR A 82 11.52 -5.03 -17.01
CA TYR A 82 12.57 -4.06 -16.69
C TYR A 82 12.49 -3.50 -15.26
N ILE A 83 11.35 -3.53 -14.62
CA ILE A 83 11.29 -3.18 -13.21
C ILE A 83 11.75 -4.39 -12.39
N SER A 84 13.06 -4.51 -12.34
CA SER A 84 13.77 -5.63 -11.67
C SER A 84 13.72 -5.59 -10.14
N GLU A 85 12.99 -4.68 -9.54
CA GLU A 85 12.62 -4.79 -8.14
C GLU A 85 11.35 -5.65 -8.04
N HIS A 86 11.50 -6.96 -8.31
CA HIS A 86 10.48 -7.98 -8.05
C HIS A 86 9.83 -7.83 -6.67
N ALA A 87 10.54 -7.25 -5.72
CA ALA A 87 10.09 -7.01 -4.38
C ALA A 87 8.94 -5.99 -4.27
N LYS A 88 8.97 -4.87 -5.01
CA LYS A 88 7.90 -3.85 -4.90
C LYS A 88 6.63 -4.31 -5.60
N PHE A 89 6.73 -4.89 -6.80
CA PHE A 89 5.58 -5.50 -7.47
C PHE A 89 5.00 -6.64 -6.64
N SER A 90 5.82 -7.49 -6.05
CA SER A 90 5.33 -8.60 -5.24
C SER A 90 4.65 -8.16 -3.95
N ILE A 91 4.96 -7.00 -3.35
CA ILE A 91 4.22 -6.48 -2.18
C ILE A 91 2.78 -6.11 -2.57
N TYR A 92 2.57 -5.45 -3.71
CA TYR A 92 1.23 -5.08 -4.15
C TYR A 92 0.45 -6.29 -4.67
N GLU A 93 1.12 -7.21 -5.36
CA GLU A 93 0.55 -8.48 -5.74
C GLU A 93 0.17 -9.31 -4.49
N PHE A 94 0.98 -9.25 -3.46
CA PHE A 94 0.68 -9.81 -2.15
C PHE A 94 -0.60 -9.23 -1.55
N ILE A 95 -0.72 -7.89 -1.49
CA ILE A 95 -1.92 -7.21 -0.99
C ILE A 95 -3.14 -7.61 -1.81
N ASP A 96 -3.08 -7.51 -3.13
CA ASP A 96 -4.21 -7.89 -4.00
C ASP A 96 -4.60 -9.35 -3.84
N SER A 97 -3.65 -10.24 -3.63
CA SER A 97 -3.90 -11.65 -3.35
C SER A 97 -4.64 -11.84 -2.02
N CYS A 98 -4.24 -11.10 -0.96
CA CYS A 98 -4.95 -11.08 0.33
C CYS A 98 -6.39 -10.59 0.17
N LEU A 99 -6.58 -9.48 -0.54
CA LEU A 99 -7.91 -8.89 -0.76
C LEU A 99 -8.82 -9.81 -1.59
N LYS A 100 -8.26 -10.53 -2.57
CA LYS A 100 -8.99 -11.57 -3.34
C LYS A 100 -9.42 -12.76 -2.48
N GLY A 101 -8.81 -12.96 -1.32
CA GLY A 101 -9.06 -14.13 -0.48
C GLY A 101 -8.27 -15.38 -0.90
N SER A 102 -7.20 -15.21 -1.68
CA SER A 102 -6.37 -16.31 -2.18
C SER A 102 -5.27 -16.66 -1.16
N VAL A 103 -5.63 -17.34 -0.06
CA VAL A 103 -4.73 -17.64 1.07
C VAL A 103 -3.42 -18.30 0.61
N ASP A 104 -3.50 -19.40 -0.13
CA ASP A 104 -2.31 -20.16 -0.57
C ASP A 104 -1.36 -19.30 -1.41
N ARG A 105 -1.92 -18.47 -2.31
CA ARG A 105 -1.14 -17.54 -3.12
C ARG A 105 -0.49 -16.47 -2.26
N SER A 106 -1.25 -15.87 -1.35
CA SER A 106 -0.77 -14.82 -0.46
C SER A 106 0.36 -15.31 0.45
N LEU A 107 0.22 -16.49 1.03
CA LEU A 107 1.27 -17.11 1.86
C LEU A 107 2.52 -17.45 1.03
N ARG A 108 2.36 -17.94 -0.20
CA ARG A 108 3.51 -18.16 -1.09
C ARG A 108 4.23 -16.86 -1.42
N ILE A 109 3.51 -15.79 -1.77
CA ILE A 109 4.11 -14.48 -2.06
C ILE A 109 4.81 -13.96 -0.81
N LEU A 110 4.20 -14.02 0.37
CA LEU A 110 4.82 -13.62 1.64
C LEU A 110 6.12 -14.38 1.90
N GLY A 111 6.13 -15.69 1.64
CA GLY A 111 7.33 -16.52 1.73
C GLY A 111 8.42 -16.12 0.73
N HIS A 112 8.07 -15.66 -0.49
CA HIS A 112 9.02 -15.09 -1.45
C HIS A 112 9.59 -13.77 -0.94
N LEU A 113 8.74 -12.84 -0.49
CA LEU A 113 9.18 -11.56 0.06
C LEU A 113 10.17 -11.73 1.21
N ARG A 114 9.93 -12.73 2.07
CA ARG A 114 10.85 -13.08 3.15
C ARG A 114 12.20 -13.59 2.63
N ARG A 115 12.20 -14.47 1.63
CA ARG A 115 13.45 -15.02 1.01
C ARG A 115 14.24 -13.95 0.28
N ASP A 116 13.55 -13.00 -0.35
CA ASP A 116 14.15 -11.88 -1.06
C ASP A 116 14.64 -10.79 -0.10
N SER A 117 14.67 -11.10 1.21
CA SER A 117 15.14 -10.20 2.27
C SER A 117 14.38 -8.87 2.36
N ILE A 118 13.10 -8.88 1.97
CA ILE A 118 12.25 -7.70 2.16
C ILE A 118 11.95 -7.52 3.64
N GLU A 119 12.28 -6.34 4.13
CA GLU A 119 12.04 -5.98 5.53
C GLU A 119 10.55 -6.05 5.88
N SER A 120 10.22 -6.75 6.96
CA SER A 120 8.84 -6.92 7.44
C SER A 120 8.12 -5.58 7.65
N ILE A 121 8.86 -4.53 8.04
CA ILE A 121 8.33 -3.19 8.25
C ILE A 121 7.74 -2.59 6.97
N VAL A 122 8.29 -2.90 5.80
CA VAL A 122 7.79 -2.42 4.51
C VAL A 122 6.45 -3.09 4.19
N ILE A 123 6.32 -4.38 4.48
CA ILE A 123 5.08 -5.15 4.29
C ILE A 123 4.00 -4.64 5.26
N ILE A 124 4.35 -4.44 6.54
CA ILE A 124 3.45 -3.89 7.57
C ILE A 124 2.95 -2.51 7.14
N TRP A 125 3.84 -1.63 6.67
CA TRP A 125 3.47 -0.29 6.19
C TRP A 125 2.50 -0.36 5.02
N ALA A 126 2.75 -1.23 4.03
CA ALA A 126 1.90 -1.37 2.86
C ALA A 126 0.50 -1.91 3.23
N LEU A 127 0.43 -2.92 4.12
CA LEU A 127 -0.84 -3.42 4.65
C LEU A 127 -1.59 -2.35 5.45
N ALA A 128 -0.90 -1.59 6.31
CA ALA A 128 -1.53 -0.55 7.12
C ALA A 128 -2.09 0.59 6.25
N ARG A 129 -1.41 0.94 5.17
CA ARG A 129 -1.88 1.92 4.19
C ARG A 129 -3.16 1.46 3.51
N GLU A 130 -3.18 0.24 2.98
CA GLU A 130 -4.36 -0.34 2.32
C GLU A 130 -5.53 -0.45 3.31
N THR A 131 -5.26 -0.94 4.53
CA THR A 131 -6.28 -1.09 5.57
C THR A 131 -6.93 0.24 5.95
N ARG A 132 -6.19 1.36 5.99
CA ARG A 132 -6.77 2.69 6.25
C ARG A 132 -7.76 3.08 5.16
N GLN A 133 -7.41 2.89 3.90
CA GLN A 133 -8.31 3.18 2.78
C GLN A 133 -9.57 2.31 2.82
N LEU A 134 -9.42 1.02 3.12
CA LEU A 134 -10.55 0.10 3.26
C LEU A 134 -11.44 0.47 4.45
N LEU A 135 -10.88 0.91 5.57
CA LEU A 135 -11.64 1.38 6.72
C LEU A 135 -12.48 2.61 6.36
N GLU A 136 -11.89 3.62 5.72
CA GLU A 136 -12.61 4.83 5.31
C GLU A 136 -13.76 4.49 4.35
N MET A 137 -13.50 3.67 3.32
CA MET A 137 -14.53 3.22 2.39
C MET A 137 -15.63 2.41 3.09
N SER A 138 -15.25 1.49 3.97
CA SER A 138 -16.18 0.65 4.72
C SER A 138 -17.07 1.48 5.65
N GLN A 139 -16.54 2.51 6.30
CA GLN A 139 -17.31 3.43 7.15
C GLN A 139 -18.33 4.25 6.35
N GLN A 140 -17.95 4.75 5.17
CA GLN A 140 -18.84 5.49 4.30
C GLN A 140 -20.00 4.62 3.78
N ILE A 141 -19.70 3.38 3.39
CA ILE A 141 -20.71 2.41 2.94
C ILE A 141 -21.65 2.05 4.10
N ASN A 142 -21.10 1.80 5.30
CA ASN A 142 -21.91 1.50 6.49
C ASN A 142 -22.76 2.69 6.92
N GLY A 143 -22.32 3.93 6.62
CA GLY A 143 -23.08 5.18 6.79
C GLY A 143 -24.18 5.40 5.74
N GLY A 144 -24.41 4.44 4.83
CA GLY A 144 -25.48 4.50 3.82
C GLY A 144 -25.06 5.06 2.47
N MET A 145 -23.79 5.36 2.24
CA MET A 145 -23.33 5.80 0.93
C MET A 145 -23.25 4.60 -0.03
N GLU A 146 -23.72 4.80 -1.26
CA GLU A 146 -23.68 3.75 -2.27
C GLU A 146 -22.24 3.33 -2.62
N THR A 147 -21.99 2.03 -2.67
CA THR A 147 -20.64 1.47 -2.87
C THR A 147 -19.96 2.03 -4.12
N HIS A 148 -20.69 2.21 -5.22
CA HIS A 148 -20.08 2.71 -6.47
C HIS A 148 -19.61 4.17 -6.34
N LEU A 149 -20.32 5.01 -5.57
CA LEU A 149 -19.93 6.39 -5.31
C LEU A 149 -18.68 6.45 -4.44
N VAL A 150 -18.62 5.60 -3.40
CA VAL A 150 -17.45 5.49 -2.52
C VAL A 150 -16.22 5.07 -3.31
N LEU A 151 -16.30 4.02 -4.12
CA LEU A 151 -15.18 3.55 -4.95
C LEU A 151 -14.71 4.64 -5.94
N LYS A 152 -15.64 5.39 -6.53
CA LYS A 152 -15.32 6.51 -7.41
C LYS A 152 -14.65 7.66 -6.66
N GLN A 153 -15.13 8.01 -5.47
CA GLN A 153 -14.56 9.07 -4.61
C GLN A 153 -13.13 8.73 -4.19
N HIS A 154 -12.88 7.47 -3.80
CA HIS A 154 -11.56 6.97 -3.45
C HIS A 154 -10.70 6.61 -4.66
N ARG A 155 -11.20 6.86 -5.89
CA ARG A 155 -10.48 6.63 -7.15
C ARG A 155 -9.89 5.23 -7.27
N VAL A 156 -10.68 4.23 -6.87
CA VAL A 156 -10.29 2.84 -7.02
C VAL A 156 -10.16 2.50 -8.50
N TRP A 157 -9.02 1.94 -8.89
CA TRP A 157 -8.74 1.58 -10.28
C TRP A 157 -9.74 0.57 -10.82
N SER A 158 -10.05 0.67 -12.13
CA SER A 158 -11.01 -0.21 -12.79
C SER A 158 -10.68 -1.69 -12.58
N SER A 159 -9.40 -2.06 -12.67
CA SER A 159 -8.89 -3.42 -12.44
C SER A 159 -9.06 -3.91 -10.98
N ARG A 160 -9.10 -2.99 -10.00
CA ARG A 160 -9.24 -3.32 -8.58
C ARG A 160 -10.67 -3.21 -8.03
N ILE A 161 -11.61 -2.63 -8.78
CA ILE A 161 -12.98 -2.39 -8.32
C ILE A 161 -13.63 -3.68 -7.78
N GLN A 162 -13.53 -4.78 -8.52
CA GLN A 162 -14.13 -6.05 -8.12
C GLN A 162 -13.49 -6.63 -6.85
N ILE A 163 -12.16 -6.50 -6.73
CA ILE A 163 -11.39 -6.96 -5.57
C ILE A 163 -11.82 -6.18 -4.32
N VAL A 164 -11.79 -4.84 -4.43
CA VAL A 164 -12.12 -3.94 -3.31
C VAL A 164 -13.60 -4.10 -2.91
N LYS A 165 -14.51 -4.18 -3.87
CA LYS A 165 -15.93 -4.43 -3.61
C LYS A 165 -16.15 -5.75 -2.85
N ALA A 166 -15.48 -6.82 -3.27
CA ALA A 166 -15.60 -8.14 -2.64
C ALA A 166 -15.09 -8.12 -1.19
N VAL A 167 -13.94 -7.50 -0.93
CA VAL A 167 -13.37 -7.47 0.42
C VAL A 167 -14.15 -6.54 1.36
N LEU A 168 -14.68 -5.42 0.86
CA LEU A 168 -15.55 -4.53 1.64
C LEU A 168 -16.88 -5.22 2.01
N GLY A 169 -17.41 -6.10 1.16
CA GLY A 169 -18.56 -6.92 1.48
C GLY A 169 -18.26 -8.09 2.42
N ARG A 170 -17.00 -8.47 2.58
CA ARG A 170 -16.56 -9.58 3.45
C ARG A 170 -16.42 -9.17 4.92
N HIS A 171 -15.98 -7.94 5.17
CA HIS A 171 -15.61 -7.48 6.50
C HIS A 171 -16.35 -6.19 6.90
N HIS A 172 -16.81 -6.15 8.16
CA HIS A 172 -17.40 -4.95 8.78
C HIS A 172 -16.32 -3.89 9.11
N PRO A 173 -16.68 -2.58 9.21
CA PRO A 173 -15.72 -1.52 9.59
C PRO A 173 -14.90 -1.80 10.85
N ASP A 174 -15.50 -2.45 11.85
CA ASP A 174 -14.78 -2.76 13.11
C ASP A 174 -13.62 -3.73 12.89
N TYR A 175 -13.75 -4.68 11.95
CA TYR A 175 -12.66 -5.56 11.55
C TYR A 175 -11.43 -4.77 11.06
N TRP A 176 -11.65 -3.74 10.25
CA TRP A 176 -10.55 -2.91 9.72
C TRP A 176 -9.88 -2.07 10.82
N LYS A 177 -10.64 -1.61 11.82
CA LYS A 177 -10.08 -0.93 13.00
C LYS A 177 -9.18 -1.87 13.80
N ASP A 178 -9.67 -3.07 14.10
CA ASP A 178 -8.92 -4.07 14.83
C ASP A 178 -7.64 -4.48 14.08
N LEU A 179 -7.73 -4.64 12.76
CA LEU A 179 -6.57 -4.93 11.92
C LEU A 179 -5.53 -3.81 11.97
N LEU A 180 -5.96 -2.53 11.95
CA LEU A 180 -5.05 -1.38 12.07
C LEU A 180 -4.35 -1.34 13.43
N ILE A 181 -5.05 -1.66 14.52
CA ILE A 181 -4.46 -1.74 15.86
C ILE A 181 -3.35 -2.80 15.86
N ARG A 182 -3.63 -3.99 15.33
CA ARG A 182 -2.65 -5.09 15.26
C ARG A 182 -1.45 -4.71 14.38
N LEU A 183 -1.68 -4.08 13.23
CA LEU A 183 -0.59 -3.59 12.35
C LEU A 183 0.27 -2.54 13.05
N SER A 184 -0.34 -1.64 13.85
CA SER A 184 0.40 -0.68 14.67
C SER A 184 1.26 -1.36 15.75
N GLU A 185 0.77 -2.41 16.37
CA GLU A 185 1.55 -3.20 17.35
C GLU A 185 2.74 -3.89 16.67
N LEU A 186 2.53 -4.50 15.49
CA LEU A 186 3.62 -5.10 14.72
C LEU A 186 4.65 -4.08 14.24
N ASP A 187 4.23 -2.88 13.87
CA ASP A 187 5.15 -1.78 13.51
C ASP A 187 6.05 -1.39 14.69
N GLN A 188 5.49 -1.34 15.92
CA GLN A 188 6.28 -1.08 17.12
C GLN A 188 7.28 -2.21 17.43
N ILE A 189 6.86 -3.46 17.25
CA ILE A 189 7.73 -4.63 17.40
C ILE A 189 8.86 -4.59 16.36
N ALA A 190 8.54 -4.37 15.08
CA ALA A 190 9.51 -4.28 14.01
C ALA A 190 10.54 -3.16 14.22
N LYS A 191 10.17 -2.08 14.91
CA LYS A 191 11.04 -0.97 15.29
C LYS A 191 11.79 -1.19 16.62
N GLY A 192 11.66 -2.36 17.25
CA GLY A 192 12.29 -2.67 18.53
C GLY A 192 11.73 -1.89 19.73
N ARG A 193 10.55 -1.27 19.58
CA ARG A 193 9.91 -0.47 20.64
C ARG A 193 9.03 -1.30 21.59
N ARG A 194 8.76 -2.54 21.23
CA ARG A 194 7.96 -3.49 21.98
C ARG A 194 8.58 -4.88 21.90
N LEU A 195 8.49 -5.65 22.97
CA LEU A 195 8.96 -7.04 22.95
C LEU A 195 8.11 -7.88 22.01
N GLU A 196 8.77 -8.68 21.20
CA GLU A 196 8.14 -9.59 20.27
C GLU A 196 7.59 -10.80 21.02
N VAL A 197 6.31 -11.12 20.79
CA VAL A 197 5.71 -12.39 21.20
C VAL A 197 5.50 -13.22 19.93
N GLY A 198 6.39 -14.15 19.68
CA GLY A 198 6.43 -14.93 18.45
C GLY A 198 7.13 -14.20 17.28
N SER A 199 7.23 -14.86 16.14
CA SER A 199 7.86 -14.28 14.95
C SER A 199 6.94 -13.26 14.26
N ILE A 200 7.47 -12.11 13.87
CA ILE A 200 6.78 -11.11 12.99
C ILE A 200 6.16 -11.78 11.77
N TRP A 201 6.87 -12.73 11.16
CA TRP A 201 6.40 -13.44 9.98
C TRP A 201 5.18 -14.30 10.26
N ASN A 202 5.14 -14.99 11.39
CA ASN A 202 3.95 -15.76 11.80
C ASN A 202 2.74 -14.83 12.03
N ASN A 203 2.97 -13.64 12.59
CA ASN A 203 1.93 -12.65 12.76
C ASN A 203 1.41 -12.13 11.41
N LEU A 204 2.29 -11.91 10.44
CA LEU A 204 1.91 -11.55 9.07
C LEU A 204 1.12 -12.67 8.38
N GLU A 205 1.51 -13.93 8.53
CA GLU A 205 0.78 -15.10 8.00
C GLU A 205 -0.64 -15.15 8.58
N ASN A 206 -0.80 -14.97 9.90
CA ASN A 206 -2.10 -14.93 10.55
C ASN A 206 -2.98 -13.77 10.03
N MET A 207 -2.39 -12.60 9.77
CA MET A 207 -3.11 -11.48 9.17
C MET A 207 -3.58 -11.80 7.75
N VAL A 208 -2.75 -12.45 6.93
CA VAL A 208 -3.11 -12.89 5.59
C VAL A 208 -4.36 -13.78 5.63
N ILE A 209 -4.35 -14.78 6.52
CA ILE A 209 -5.48 -15.70 6.68
C ILE A 209 -6.75 -14.94 7.08
N SER A 210 -6.63 -14.02 8.04
CA SER A 210 -7.74 -13.20 8.52
C SER A 210 -8.31 -12.29 7.42
N ILE A 211 -7.48 -11.55 6.68
CA ILE A 211 -7.91 -10.66 5.59
C ILE A 211 -8.62 -11.44 4.48
N SER A 212 -8.15 -12.65 4.21
CA SER A 212 -8.73 -13.52 3.20
C SER A 212 -10.11 -14.07 3.55
N GLY A 213 -10.59 -13.86 4.79
CA GLY A 213 -11.93 -14.26 5.23
C GLY A 213 -12.06 -15.73 5.55
N VAL A 214 -10.95 -16.45 5.71
CA VAL A 214 -10.99 -17.80 6.27
C VAL A 214 -11.24 -17.65 7.77
N ASP A 215 -12.40 -18.14 8.22
CA ASP A 215 -12.83 -18.07 9.61
C ASP A 215 -11.95 -18.99 10.46
N HIS A 216 -10.79 -18.52 10.78
CA HIS A 216 -10.00 -19.09 11.85
C HIS A 216 -10.33 -18.34 13.14
N ARG A 217 -11.06 -18.97 14.03
CA ARG A 217 -11.10 -18.64 15.46
C ARG A 217 -9.71 -18.84 16.08
N PHE A 218 -8.71 -18.24 15.47
CA PHE A 218 -7.44 -18.02 16.13
C PHE A 218 -7.65 -16.87 17.11
N HIS A 219 -8.07 -17.22 18.30
CA HIS A 219 -7.72 -16.45 19.46
C HIS A 219 -6.19 -16.33 19.44
N LEU A 220 -5.68 -15.28 18.78
CA LEU A 220 -4.38 -14.78 19.10
C LEU A 220 -4.47 -14.45 20.60
N THR A 221 -3.93 -15.31 21.43
CA THR A 221 -3.73 -15.07 22.85
C THR A 221 -2.71 -13.95 22.98
N PHE A 222 -3.10 -12.75 22.56
CA PHE A 222 -2.51 -11.54 23.05
C PHE A 222 -3.01 -11.40 24.49
N CYS A 223 -2.14 -11.69 25.45
CA CYS A 223 -2.39 -11.33 26.84
C CYS A 223 -2.65 -9.81 26.89
N PRO A 224 -3.89 -9.36 27.09
CA PRO A 224 -4.11 -7.98 27.44
C PRO A 224 -3.67 -7.81 28.89
N ASN A 225 -2.64 -6.99 29.13
CA ASN A 225 -2.35 -6.40 30.42
C ASN A 225 -1.95 -7.32 31.58
N GLN A 226 -0.68 -7.67 31.67
CA GLN A 226 -0.05 -7.88 32.97
C GLN A 226 1.01 -6.79 33.23
N TYR A 227 0.56 -5.56 33.39
CA TYR A 227 1.28 -4.54 34.16
C TYR A 227 0.26 -3.75 34.98
N ARG A 228 -0.32 -4.39 36.00
CA ARG A 228 -0.65 -3.67 37.24
C ARG A 228 0.64 -3.62 38.04
N MET A 229 1.27 -2.44 38.02
CA MET A 229 2.26 -2.12 39.03
C MET A 229 1.62 -2.29 40.41
N SER A 230 2.18 -3.23 41.20
CA SER A 230 2.00 -3.21 42.64
C SER A 230 2.95 -2.15 43.18
N ILE A 231 2.38 -1.15 43.82
CA ILE A 231 3.05 -0.18 44.70
C ILE A 231 3.38 -0.91 45.99
#